data_cb515b26713ff7885ceb78cdfa3e5325
#
_entry.id   cb515b26713ff7885ceb78cdfa3e5325
#
_cell.length_a   1.000
_cell.length_b   1.000
_cell.length_c   1.000
_cell.angle_alpha   90.00
_cell.angle_beta   90.00
_cell.angle_gamma   90.00
#
_symmetry.space_group_name_H-M   'P 1'
#
loop_
_entity.id
_entity.type
_entity.pdbx_description
1 polymer ?
#
loop_
_entity_poly.entity_id
_entity_poly.type
_entity_poly.pdbx_seq_one_letter_code
_entity_poly.pdbx_strand_id
1 'polypeptide(L)'
;MNGRNDRIDRNPGYLVNDVARLLRREFDRRVKHIGLTRAQWFVLAHLYRNDGRTQRALADELDMEPAPLGRLIDRLEESGWVRRAPAPGDRRANLVHLTDKLLPLIEDLRAAADNLYKDAFKGMSNKNVEDFVEALTIAKSNLNDLSAEPVGYASDSVDELNRVQRKASKNKSQS
;
A
#
# COMPACT_ATOMS: atom_id res chain seq x y z
N MET A 1 -15.61 16.84 29.35
CA MET A 1 -15.05 17.24 28.06
C MET A 1 -13.74 16.49 27.88
N ASN A 2 -13.77 15.62 27.22
CA ASN A 2 -13.35 14.63 26.23
C ASN A 2 -11.84 14.27 26.21
N GLY A 3 -11.26 13.80 27.31
CA GLY A 3 -9.89 13.21 27.31
C GLY A 3 -9.76 11.84 26.59
N ARG A 4 -10.85 11.26 26.09
CA ARG A 4 -10.83 9.99 25.35
C ARG A 4 -10.55 10.18 23.85
N ASN A 5 -10.99 11.29 23.26
CA ASN A 5 -10.80 11.60 21.85
C ASN A 5 -9.36 12.04 21.56
N ASP A 6 -8.75 12.78 22.49
CA ASP A 6 -7.40 13.35 22.35
C ASP A 6 -6.30 12.27 22.20
N ARG A 7 -6.48 11.09 22.79
CA ARG A 7 -5.53 9.97 22.70
C ARG A 7 -5.60 9.25 21.35
N ILE A 8 -6.79 9.17 20.75
CA ILE A 8 -6.99 8.52 19.45
C ILE A 8 -6.49 9.45 18.35
N ASP A 9 -6.82 10.73 18.41
CA ASP A 9 -6.44 11.72 17.39
C ASP A 9 -4.91 11.94 17.31
N ARG A 10 -4.17 11.64 18.37
CA ARG A 10 -2.69 11.70 18.42
C ARG A 10 -2.02 10.34 18.27
N ASN A 11 -2.76 9.28 17.99
CA ASN A 11 -2.18 7.97 17.73
C ASN A 11 -1.45 7.95 16.39
N PRO A 12 -0.16 7.58 16.33
CA PRO A 12 0.61 7.59 15.07
C PRO A 12 -0.05 6.77 13.96
N GLY A 13 -0.62 5.61 14.26
CA GLY A 13 -1.28 4.74 13.27
C GLY A 13 -2.50 5.40 12.64
N TYR A 14 -3.35 6.08 13.42
CA TYR A 14 -4.48 6.85 12.88
C TYR A 14 -4.01 8.03 12.04
N LEU A 15 -3.03 8.80 12.52
CA LEU A 15 -2.50 9.95 11.79
C LEU A 15 -1.88 9.55 10.45
N VAL A 16 -1.07 8.49 10.44
CA VAL A 16 -0.46 7.97 9.21
C VAL A 16 -1.54 7.53 8.22
N ASN A 17 -2.57 6.80 8.68
CA ASN A 17 -3.66 6.37 7.83
C ASN A 17 -4.47 7.56 7.27
N ASP A 18 -4.80 8.55 8.11
CA ASP A 18 -5.54 9.73 7.69
C ASP A 18 -4.75 10.59 6.71
N VAL A 19 -3.49 10.86 7.00
CA VAL A 19 -2.60 11.60 6.08
C VAL A 19 -2.48 10.86 4.75
N ALA A 20 -2.23 9.56 4.77
CA ALA A 20 -2.14 8.77 3.55
C ALA A 20 -3.46 8.79 2.73
N ARG A 21 -4.61 8.74 3.39
CA ARG A 21 -5.93 8.83 2.76
C ARG A 21 -6.15 10.22 2.13
N LEU A 22 -5.80 11.29 2.85
CA LEU A 22 -5.95 12.67 2.39
C LEU A 22 -5.01 12.97 1.22
N LEU A 23 -3.75 12.57 1.30
CA LEU A 23 -2.79 12.70 0.20
C LEU A 23 -3.28 11.98 -1.05
N ARG A 24 -3.75 10.74 -0.91
CA ARG A 24 -4.30 9.98 -2.05
C ARG A 24 -5.50 10.70 -2.69
N ARG A 25 -6.46 11.16 -1.88
CA ARG A 25 -7.64 11.87 -2.37
C ARG A 25 -7.28 13.15 -3.12
N GLU A 26 -6.36 13.92 -2.56
CA GLU A 26 -5.94 15.19 -3.17
C GLU A 26 -5.12 14.97 -4.43
N PHE A 27 -4.27 13.96 -4.46
CA PHE A 27 -3.55 13.58 -5.66
C PHE A 27 -4.51 13.18 -6.80
N ASP A 28 -5.48 12.31 -6.52
CA ASP A 28 -6.49 11.90 -7.51
C ASP A 28 -7.25 13.10 -8.09
N ARG A 29 -7.55 14.08 -7.25
CA ARG A 29 -8.22 15.33 -7.69
C ARG A 29 -7.35 16.10 -8.68
N ARG A 30 -6.05 16.19 -8.40
CA ARG A 30 -5.07 16.92 -9.23
C ARG A 30 -4.84 16.26 -10.58
N VAL A 31 -4.82 14.94 -10.62
CA VAL A 31 -4.55 14.16 -11.83
C VAL A 31 -5.80 13.69 -12.57
N LYS A 32 -6.99 14.12 -12.14
CA LYS A 32 -8.26 13.70 -12.73
C LYS A 32 -8.35 13.94 -14.25
N HIS A 33 -7.71 15.02 -14.74
CA HIS A 33 -7.69 15.39 -16.15
C HIS A 33 -6.94 14.38 -17.04
N ILE A 34 -6.10 13.54 -16.46
CA ILE A 34 -5.33 12.50 -17.16
C ILE A 34 -6.24 11.34 -17.58
N GLY A 35 -7.41 11.18 -16.98
CA GLY A 35 -8.37 10.13 -17.31
C GLY A 35 -8.00 8.74 -16.81
N LEU A 36 -6.96 8.62 -15.97
CA LEU A 36 -6.59 7.36 -15.33
C LEU A 36 -7.29 7.22 -13.98
N THR A 37 -7.77 6.01 -13.69
CA THR A 37 -8.22 5.67 -12.33
C THR A 37 -7.02 5.52 -11.41
N ARG A 38 -7.25 5.66 -10.08
CA ARG A 38 -6.21 5.46 -9.07
C ARG A 38 -5.48 4.11 -9.24
N ALA A 39 -6.22 3.03 -9.43
CA ALA A 39 -5.64 1.70 -9.57
C ALA A 39 -4.76 1.60 -10.83
N GLN A 40 -5.18 2.22 -11.94
CA GLN A 40 -4.40 2.24 -13.18
C GLN A 40 -3.09 3.02 -12.99
N TRP A 41 -3.19 4.24 -12.49
CA TRP A 41 -1.99 5.03 -12.30
C TRP A 41 -1.04 4.40 -11.25
N PHE A 42 -1.57 3.72 -10.24
CA PHE A 42 -0.75 3.03 -9.22
C PHE A 42 0.09 1.91 -9.82
N VAL A 43 -0.49 1.12 -10.73
CA VAL A 43 0.23 0.11 -11.52
C VAL A 43 1.30 0.76 -12.40
N LEU A 44 0.94 1.83 -13.13
CA LEU A 44 1.88 2.54 -14.00
C LEU A 44 3.05 3.16 -13.21
N ALA A 45 2.79 3.78 -12.07
CA ALA A 45 3.81 4.32 -11.19
C ALA A 45 4.76 3.26 -10.62
N HIS A 46 4.23 2.05 -10.37
CA HIS A 46 5.04 0.93 -9.91
C HIS A 46 5.94 0.40 -11.03
N LEU A 47 5.38 0.18 -12.22
CA LEU A 47 6.15 -0.20 -13.40
C LEU A 47 7.19 0.85 -13.79
N TYR A 48 6.90 2.13 -13.58
CA TYR A 48 7.88 3.19 -13.84
C TYR A 48 9.15 3.07 -13.00
N ARG A 49 9.04 2.53 -11.79
CA ARG A 49 10.19 2.26 -10.90
C ARG A 49 10.90 0.95 -11.26
N ASN A 50 10.14 -0.05 -11.65
CA ASN A 50 10.59 -1.42 -11.89
C ASN A 50 9.85 -2.00 -13.10
N ASP A 51 10.26 -1.63 -14.32
CA ASP A 51 9.66 -2.11 -15.56
C ASP A 51 9.94 -3.61 -15.80
N GLY A 52 9.13 -4.24 -16.62
CA GLY A 52 9.34 -5.64 -17.01
C GLY A 52 9.05 -6.64 -15.90
N ARG A 53 8.03 -6.43 -15.10
CA ARG A 53 7.58 -7.36 -14.05
C ARG A 53 6.59 -8.39 -14.59
N THR A 54 6.64 -9.62 -14.07
CA THR A 54 5.56 -10.56 -14.32
C THR A 54 4.28 -10.09 -13.63
N GLN A 55 3.11 -10.46 -14.17
CA GLN A 55 1.83 -10.13 -13.53
C GLN A 55 1.74 -10.64 -12.09
N ARG A 56 2.32 -11.81 -11.81
CA ARG A 56 2.34 -12.38 -10.47
C ARG A 56 3.20 -11.54 -9.52
N ALA A 57 4.44 -11.23 -9.90
CA ALA A 57 5.31 -10.39 -9.09
C ALA A 57 4.69 -9.01 -8.84
N LEU A 58 4.03 -8.44 -9.86
CA LEU A 58 3.35 -7.16 -9.74
C LEU A 58 2.13 -7.24 -8.79
N ALA A 59 1.41 -8.36 -8.76
CA ALA A 59 0.32 -8.58 -7.82
C ALA A 59 0.83 -8.65 -6.38
N ASP A 60 1.89 -9.41 -6.13
CA ASP A 60 2.53 -9.55 -4.83
C ASP A 60 3.08 -8.18 -4.34
N GLU A 61 3.77 -7.43 -5.23
CA GLU A 61 4.36 -6.12 -4.90
C GLU A 61 3.30 -5.03 -4.62
N LEU A 62 2.11 -5.14 -5.21
CA LEU A 62 1.00 -4.20 -5.05
C LEU A 62 -0.02 -4.62 -3.99
N ASP A 63 0.21 -5.77 -3.34
CA ASP A 63 -0.76 -6.40 -2.42
C ASP A 63 -2.16 -6.52 -3.05
N MET A 64 -2.19 -7.03 -4.28
CA MET A 64 -3.41 -7.21 -5.08
C MET A 64 -3.63 -8.68 -5.44
N GLU A 65 -4.88 -9.08 -5.45
CA GLU A 65 -5.25 -10.38 -6.00
C GLU A 65 -4.92 -10.47 -7.51
N PRO A 66 -4.41 -11.61 -8.01
CA PRO A 66 -4.01 -11.75 -9.42
C PRO A 66 -5.12 -11.46 -10.44
N ALA A 67 -6.37 -11.87 -10.17
CA ALA A 67 -7.45 -11.71 -11.13
C ALA A 67 -7.92 -10.25 -11.28
N PRO A 68 -8.12 -9.44 -10.22
CA PRO A 68 -8.32 -7.99 -10.34
C PRO A 68 -7.18 -7.28 -11.07
N LEU A 69 -5.92 -7.61 -10.73
CA LEU A 69 -4.77 -7.02 -11.41
C LEU A 69 -4.75 -7.37 -12.90
N GLY A 70 -5.03 -8.63 -13.27
CA GLY A 70 -5.10 -9.06 -14.67
C GLY A 70 -6.05 -8.18 -15.48
N ARG A 71 -7.29 -7.99 -15.00
CA ARG A 71 -8.28 -7.11 -15.65
C ARG A 71 -7.83 -5.65 -15.74
N LEU A 72 -7.06 -5.19 -14.76
CA LEU A 72 -6.53 -3.83 -14.76
C LEU A 72 -5.44 -3.67 -15.84
N ILE A 73 -4.55 -4.65 -15.95
CA ILE A 73 -3.51 -4.69 -16.99
C ILE A 73 -4.13 -4.81 -18.38
N ASP A 74 -5.19 -5.62 -18.55
CA ASP A 74 -5.90 -5.73 -19.83
C ASP A 74 -6.40 -4.36 -20.31
N ARG A 75 -7.05 -3.60 -19.43
CA ARG A 75 -7.52 -2.23 -19.74
C ARG A 75 -6.39 -1.25 -20.03
N LEU A 76 -5.26 -1.38 -19.31
CA LEU A 76 -4.08 -0.55 -19.54
C LEU A 76 -3.44 -0.88 -20.90
N GLU A 77 -3.43 -2.15 -21.29
CA GLU A 77 -2.92 -2.61 -22.58
C GLU A 77 -3.84 -2.19 -23.74
N GLU A 78 -5.16 -2.37 -23.62
CA GLU A 78 -6.17 -1.87 -24.56
C GLU A 78 -6.04 -0.36 -24.77
N SER A 79 -5.74 0.38 -23.71
CA SER A 79 -5.53 1.83 -23.76
C SER A 79 -4.11 2.21 -24.23
N GLY A 80 -3.24 1.24 -24.47
CA GLY A 80 -1.87 1.45 -24.95
C GLY A 80 -0.90 2.03 -23.93
N TRP A 81 -1.17 1.89 -22.64
CA TRP A 81 -0.28 2.34 -21.56
C TRP A 81 0.81 1.34 -21.21
N VAL A 82 0.49 0.05 -21.36
CA VAL A 82 1.41 -1.05 -21.17
C VAL A 82 1.37 -2.00 -22.35
N ARG A 83 2.35 -2.87 -22.45
CA ARG A 83 2.38 -4.01 -23.38
C ARG A 83 2.85 -5.25 -22.64
N ARG A 84 2.39 -6.42 -23.07
CA ARG A 84 2.93 -7.69 -22.61
C ARG A 84 4.01 -8.20 -23.55
N ALA A 85 5.04 -8.82 -22.99
CA ALA A 85 6.06 -9.55 -23.73
C ALA A 85 6.35 -10.89 -23.06
N PRO A 86 6.67 -11.96 -23.82
CA PRO A 86 7.05 -13.24 -23.25
C PRO A 86 8.25 -13.09 -22.31
N ALA A 87 8.19 -13.75 -21.13
CA ALA A 87 9.31 -13.75 -20.20
C ALA A 87 10.47 -14.63 -20.74
N PRO A 88 11.72 -14.16 -20.69
CA PRO A 88 12.86 -15.00 -21.04
C PRO A 88 12.90 -16.27 -20.19
N GLY A 89 12.90 -17.44 -20.86
CA GLY A 89 13.00 -18.73 -20.19
C GLY A 89 11.68 -19.32 -19.67
N ASP A 90 10.58 -18.57 -19.66
CA ASP A 90 9.26 -19.09 -19.28
C ASP A 90 8.17 -18.61 -20.28
N ARG A 91 7.79 -19.52 -21.20
CA ARG A 91 6.74 -19.25 -22.20
C ARG A 91 5.33 -19.07 -21.62
N ARG A 92 5.13 -19.38 -20.34
CA ARG A 92 3.84 -19.27 -19.66
C ARG A 92 3.69 -17.92 -18.92
N ALA A 93 4.80 -17.22 -18.70
CA ALA A 93 4.82 -15.93 -18.03
C ALA A 93 4.96 -14.80 -19.05
N ASN A 94 4.21 -13.73 -18.84
CA ASN A 94 4.36 -12.48 -19.57
C ASN A 94 4.92 -11.41 -18.62
N LEU A 95 5.89 -10.66 -19.14
CA LEU A 95 6.35 -9.41 -18.53
C LEU A 95 5.44 -8.27 -18.99
N VAL A 96 5.12 -7.39 -18.07
CA VAL A 96 4.37 -6.17 -18.33
C VAL A 96 5.35 -5.01 -18.43
N HIS A 97 5.34 -4.33 -19.54
CA HIS A 97 6.20 -3.18 -19.82
C HIS A 97 5.39 -1.92 -20.06
N LEU A 98 5.94 -0.79 -19.64
CA LEU A 98 5.43 0.52 -20.00
C LEU A 98 5.61 0.77 -21.51
N THR A 99 4.77 1.61 -22.06
CA THR A 99 4.94 2.19 -23.40
C THR A 99 5.42 3.63 -23.29
N ASP A 100 5.94 4.19 -24.38
CA ASP A 100 6.37 5.58 -24.46
C ASP A 100 5.23 6.59 -24.26
N LYS A 101 3.98 6.13 -24.30
CA LYS A 101 2.79 6.95 -24.03
C LYS A 101 2.82 7.59 -22.65
N LEU A 102 3.48 6.96 -21.67
CA LEU A 102 3.59 7.47 -20.30
C LEU A 102 4.59 8.63 -20.18
N LEU A 103 5.60 8.72 -21.02
CA LEU A 103 6.70 9.68 -20.89
C LEU A 103 6.24 11.13 -20.75
N PRO A 104 5.33 11.66 -21.60
CA PRO A 104 4.84 13.04 -21.45
C PRO A 104 4.08 13.28 -20.14
N LEU A 105 3.43 12.23 -19.62
CA LEU A 105 2.62 12.33 -18.40
C LEU A 105 3.44 12.29 -17.11
N ILE A 106 4.64 11.73 -17.15
CA ILE A 106 5.47 11.60 -15.95
C ILE A 106 5.80 12.97 -15.37
N GLU A 107 6.11 13.94 -16.20
CA GLU A 107 6.43 15.29 -15.74
C GLU A 107 5.20 15.95 -15.08
N ASP A 108 4.01 15.78 -15.65
CA ASP A 108 2.77 16.31 -15.07
C ASP A 108 2.44 15.62 -13.75
N LEU A 109 2.62 14.31 -13.66
CA LEU A 109 2.41 13.54 -12.44
C LEU A 109 3.40 13.91 -11.34
N ARG A 110 4.67 14.11 -11.69
CA ARG A 110 5.69 14.60 -10.76
C ARG A 110 5.35 16.00 -10.25
N ALA A 111 5.06 16.92 -11.16
CA ALA A 111 4.68 18.27 -10.79
C ALA A 111 3.44 18.30 -9.88
N ALA A 112 2.45 17.46 -10.16
CA ALA A 112 1.26 17.33 -9.31
C ALA A 112 1.61 16.79 -7.90
N ALA A 113 2.51 15.80 -7.81
CA ALA A 113 2.98 15.24 -6.55
C ALA A 113 3.81 16.26 -5.75
N ASP A 114 4.76 16.94 -6.39
CA ASP A 114 5.62 17.93 -5.74
C ASP A 114 4.80 19.09 -5.18
N ASN A 115 3.83 19.60 -5.96
CA ASN A 115 2.91 20.63 -5.51
C ASN A 115 2.01 20.15 -4.35
N LEU A 116 1.58 18.89 -4.39
CA LEU A 116 0.81 18.30 -3.29
C LEU A 116 1.64 18.23 -2.00
N TYR A 117 2.87 17.74 -2.06
CA TYR A 117 3.74 17.67 -0.88
C TYR A 117 4.10 19.05 -0.34
N LYS A 118 4.36 20.01 -1.22
CA LYS A 118 4.58 21.40 -0.82
C LYS A 118 3.39 21.99 -0.06
N ASP A 119 2.17 21.71 -0.50
CA ASP A 119 0.95 22.15 0.19
C ASP A 119 0.71 21.39 1.49
N ALA A 120 0.92 20.07 1.47
CA ALA A 120 0.68 19.21 2.64
C ALA A 120 1.63 19.50 3.81
N PHE A 121 2.88 19.85 3.51
CA PHE A 121 3.90 20.14 4.51
C PHE A 121 4.12 21.65 4.71
N LYS A 122 3.20 22.48 4.23
CA LYS A 122 3.27 23.93 4.44
C LYS A 122 3.36 24.28 5.93
N GLY A 123 4.36 25.08 6.29
CA GLY A 123 4.62 25.48 7.69
C GLY A 123 5.60 24.58 8.43
N MET A 124 6.02 23.48 7.84
CA MET A 124 7.13 22.68 8.35
C MET A 124 8.47 23.18 7.79
N SER A 125 9.53 23.11 8.61
CA SER A 125 10.89 23.33 8.11
C SER A 125 11.35 22.15 7.27
N ASN A 126 12.34 22.34 6.37
CA ASN A 126 12.93 21.24 5.59
C ASN A 126 13.43 20.12 6.50
N LYS A 127 14.09 20.50 7.61
CA LYS A 127 14.57 19.53 8.59
C LYS A 127 13.43 18.68 9.17
N ASN A 128 12.30 19.30 9.53
CA ASN A 128 11.16 18.55 10.08
C ASN A 128 10.55 17.59 9.05
N VAL A 129 10.57 17.95 7.77
CA VAL A 129 10.12 17.05 6.69
C VAL A 129 11.09 15.89 6.52
N GLU A 130 12.41 16.14 6.56
CA GLU A 130 13.45 15.11 6.49
C GLU A 130 13.34 14.14 7.68
N ASP A 131 13.27 14.66 8.91
CA ASP A 131 13.10 13.86 10.14
C ASP A 131 11.82 12.99 10.07
N PHE A 132 10.73 13.53 9.53
CA PHE A 132 9.48 12.80 9.33
C PHE A 132 9.63 11.65 8.32
N VAL A 133 10.29 11.90 7.19
CA VAL A 133 10.56 10.86 6.17
C VAL A 133 11.45 9.77 6.74
N GLU A 134 12.49 10.13 7.50
CA GLU A 134 13.37 9.17 8.17
C GLU A 134 12.59 8.30 9.17
N ALA A 135 11.77 8.90 10.02
CA ALA A 135 10.95 8.18 10.98
C ALA A 135 9.99 7.18 10.30
N LEU A 136 9.35 7.57 9.20
CA LEU A 136 8.49 6.67 8.42
C LEU A 136 9.29 5.56 7.73
N THR A 137 10.51 5.85 7.28
CA THR A 137 11.38 4.86 6.65
C THR A 137 11.81 3.78 7.65
N ILE A 138 12.20 4.17 8.86
CA ILE A 138 12.53 3.24 9.95
C ILE A 138 11.30 2.38 10.33
N ALA A 139 10.14 3.02 10.53
CA ALA A 139 8.91 2.30 10.86
C ALA A 139 8.53 1.28 9.77
N LYS A 140 8.67 1.65 8.50
CA LYS A 140 8.41 0.75 7.37
C LYS A 140 9.38 -0.43 7.36
N SER A 141 10.68 -0.21 7.61
CA SER A 141 11.66 -1.30 7.68
C SER A 141 11.31 -2.28 8.78
N ASN A 142 11.07 -1.79 10.00
CA ASN A 142 10.70 -2.62 11.14
C ASN A 142 9.44 -3.46 10.86
N LEU A 143 8.43 -2.88 10.22
CA LEU A 143 7.20 -3.60 9.87
C LEU A 143 7.44 -4.69 8.80
N ASN A 144 8.32 -4.45 7.84
CA ASN A 144 8.70 -5.47 6.87
C ASN A 144 9.43 -6.64 7.53
N ASP A 145 10.33 -6.36 8.47
CA ASP A 145 11.06 -7.39 9.21
C ASP A 145 10.12 -8.26 10.05
N LEU A 146 9.12 -7.64 10.73
CA LEU A 146 8.07 -8.37 11.44
C LEU A 146 7.22 -9.26 10.51
N SER A 147 6.99 -8.84 9.28
CA SER A 147 6.21 -9.61 8.30
C SER A 147 7.00 -10.79 7.73
N ALA A 148 8.32 -10.75 7.80
CA ALA A 148 9.21 -11.85 7.40
C ALA A 148 9.31 -12.96 8.46
N GLU A 149 9.02 -12.66 9.73
CA GLU A 149 8.93 -13.65 10.78
C GLU A 149 7.53 -14.30 10.76
N PRO A 150 7.43 -15.66 10.78
CA PRO A 150 6.13 -16.29 10.93
C PRO A 150 5.52 -15.82 12.25
N VAL A 151 4.34 -15.19 12.21
CA VAL A 151 3.58 -14.84 13.40
C VAL A 151 3.22 -16.15 14.09
N GLY A 152 4.05 -16.54 15.03
CA GLY A 152 3.75 -17.60 15.99
C GLY A 152 2.56 -17.09 16.80
N TYR A 153 1.35 -17.38 16.38
CA TYR A 153 0.24 -17.37 17.30
C TYR A 153 0.61 -18.34 18.40
N ALA A 154 0.96 -17.81 19.58
CA ALA A 154 1.17 -18.62 20.74
C ALA A 154 -0.12 -19.41 20.96
N SER A 155 -0.11 -20.70 20.61
CA SER A 155 -1.20 -21.66 20.85
C SER A 155 -1.53 -21.73 22.35
N ASP A 156 -0.62 -21.26 23.19
CA ASP A 156 -0.70 -21.25 24.65
C ASP A 156 -1.87 -20.42 25.19
N SER A 157 -2.24 -19.32 24.50
CA SER A 157 -3.37 -18.48 24.98
C SER A 157 -4.74 -19.12 24.68
N VAL A 158 -4.88 -19.92 23.63
CA VAL A 158 -6.12 -20.61 23.30
C VAL A 158 -6.29 -21.85 24.20
N ASP A 159 -5.19 -22.54 24.50
CA ASP A 159 -5.20 -23.70 25.41
C ASP A 159 -5.43 -23.29 26.85
N GLU A 160 -4.95 -22.14 27.26
CA GLU A 160 -5.19 -21.61 28.61
C GLU A 160 -6.65 -21.13 28.78
N LEU A 161 -7.24 -20.47 27.78
CA LEU A 161 -8.65 -20.12 27.75
C LEU A 161 -9.56 -21.37 27.77
N ASN A 162 -9.22 -22.40 27.01
CA ASN A 162 -9.93 -23.66 26.98
C ASN A 162 -9.80 -24.43 28.33
N ARG A 163 -8.66 -24.35 29.01
CA ARG A 163 -8.47 -24.91 30.37
C ARG A 163 -9.32 -24.20 31.42
N VAL A 164 -9.40 -22.87 31.37
CA VAL A 164 -10.22 -22.06 32.28
C VAL A 164 -11.70 -22.36 32.07
N GLN A 165 -12.18 -22.46 30.85
CA GLN A 165 -13.57 -22.79 30.54
C GLN A 165 -13.95 -24.22 30.98
N ARG A 166 -13.06 -25.21 30.81
CA ARG A 166 -13.29 -26.60 31.27
C ARG A 166 -13.33 -26.72 32.81
N LYS A 167 -12.54 -25.91 33.54
CA LYS A 167 -12.61 -25.83 35.00
C LYS A 167 -13.92 -25.20 35.50
N ALA A 168 -14.38 -24.12 34.84
CA ALA A 168 -15.63 -23.46 35.20
C ALA A 168 -16.87 -24.34 34.95
N SER A 169 -16.85 -25.17 33.91
CA SER A 169 -17.94 -26.10 33.59
C SER A 169 -18.05 -27.27 34.60
N LYS A 170 -16.93 -27.77 35.12
CA LYS A 170 -16.90 -28.85 36.11
C LYS A 170 -17.41 -28.42 37.49
N ASN A 171 -17.18 -27.16 37.88
CA ASN A 171 -17.70 -26.64 39.15
C ASN A 171 -19.21 -26.38 39.17
N LYS A 172 -19.85 -26.20 37.99
CA LYS A 172 -21.29 -26.02 37.87
C LYS A 172 -22.11 -27.35 37.87
N SER A 173 -21.45 -28.48 37.73
CA SER A 173 -22.06 -29.80 37.72
C SER A 173 -22.00 -30.51 39.09
N GLN A 174 -21.47 -29.87 40.12
CA GLN A 174 -21.34 -30.42 41.47
C GLN A 174 -22.09 -29.57 42.55
N SER A 175 -22.89 -28.63 42.14
CA SER A 175 -23.87 -27.89 42.97
C SER A 175 -25.28 -28.15 42.48
#